data_3d176e02946230b740ec7014ca772c13
#
_entry.id   3d176e02946230b740ec7014ca772c13
#
_cell.length_a   1.000
_cell.length_b   1.000
_cell.length_c   1.000
_cell.angle_alpha   90.00
_cell.angle_beta   90.00
_cell.angle_gamma   90.00
#
_symmetry.space_group_name_H-M   'P 1'
#
loop_
_entity.id
_entity.type
_entity.pdbx_description
1 polymer ?
#
loop_
_entity_poly.entity_id
_entity_poly.type
_entity_poly.pdbx_seq_one_letter_code
_entity_poly.pdbx_strand_id
1 'polypeptide(L)'
;MIKLRLSPLVVLLLVFFIIGTTYALVTPLFEASDELWHYPVVWHISQTNELPVLNPINPGPWRQEAGQPPLYYYIMYLFTGWIDTSDMHSLRMLNPHVDNGIVTLDGNINMVIPPSQHHVFVWSGTALAIKIIRILSVL
;
A
#
# COMPACT_ATOMS: atom_id res chain seq x y z
N MET A 1 -25.39 27.20 27.82
CA MET A 1 -24.60 26.05 27.31
C MET A 1 -25.14 25.67 25.93
N ILE A 2 -24.35 25.88 24.87
CA ILE A 2 -24.70 25.48 23.50
C ILE A 2 -24.55 23.95 23.44
N LYS A 3 -25.64 23.21 23.31
CA LYS A 3 -25.61 21.76 23.03
C LYS A 3 -25.21 21.59 21.55
N LEU A 4 -23.94 21.31 21.30
CA LEU A 4 -23.50 20.90 19.97
C LEU A 4 -24.16 19.55 19.65
N ARG A 5 -25.20 19.57 18.81
CA ARG A 5 -25.78 18.34 18.24
C ARG A 5 -25.05 18.04 16.92
N LEU A 6 -24.13 17.09 16.96
CA LEU A 6 -23.53 16.58 15.73
C LEU A 6 -24.62 15.95 14.87
N SER A 7 -24.62 16.25 13.56
CA SER A 7 -25.54 15.58 12.65
C SER A 7 -25.17 14.09 12.51
N PRO A 8 -26.12 13.18 12.25
CA PRO A 8 -25.82 11.77 12.04
C PRO A 8 -24.76 11.53 10.96
N LEU A 9 -24.77 12.35 9.89
CA LEU A 9 -23.76 12.29 8.84
C LEU A 9 -22.33 12.57 9.38
N VAL A 10 -22.19 13.60 10.20
CA VAL A 10 -20.87 13.93 10.81
C VAL A 10 -20.38 12.78 11.69
N VAL A 11 -21.27 12.18 12.48
CA VAL A 11 -20.91 11.02 13.31
C VAL A 11 -20.46 9.85 12.43
N LEU A 12 -21.19 9.55 11.35
CA LEU A 12 -20.84 8.48 10.41
C LEU A 12 -19.46 8.72 9.78
N LEU A 13 -19.20 9.93 9.30
CA LEU A 13 -17.91 10.29 8.70
C LEU A 13 -16.76 10.19 9.70
N LEU A 14 -16.97 10.62 10.94
CA LEU A 14 -15.96 10.47 11.99
C LEU A 14 -15.64 9.01 12.30
N VAL A 15 -16.68 8.17 12.41
CA VAL A 15 -16.50 6.72 12.64
C VAL A 15 -15.76 6.08 11.46
N PHE A 16 -16.16 6.39 10.23
CA PHE A 16 -15.49 5.91 9.02
C PHE A 16 -14.01 6.31 9.01
N PHE A 17 -13.73 7.57 9.30
CA PHE A 17 -12.36 8.10 9.30
C PHE A 17 -11.49 7.44 10.39
N ILE A 18 -12.03 7.26 11.60
CA ILE A 18 -11.32 6.59 12.68
C ILE A 18 -11.00 5.13 12.31
N ILE A 19 -11.99 4.39 11.81
CA ILE A 19 -11.81 2.99 11.43
C ILE A 19 -10.83 2.88 10.27
N GLY A 20 -11.00 3.69 9.20
CA GLY A 20 -10.14 3.68 8.03
C GLY A 20 -8.69 4.01 8.37
N THR A 21 -8.47 5.07 9.18
CA THR A 21 -7.12 5.45 9.63
C THR A 21 -6.49 4.37 10.51
N THR A 22 -7.26 3.78 11.42
CA THR A 22 -6.78 2.67 12.24
C THR A 22 -6.33 1.50 11.35
N TYR A 23 -7.18 1.09 10.40
CA TYR A 23 -6.83 0.05 9.45
C TYR A 23 -5.57 0.39 8.64
N ALA A 24 -5.46 1.63 8.12
CA ALA A 24 -4.31 2.11 7.38
C ALA A 24 -2.99 2.01 8.16
N LEU A 25 -3.05 2.20 9.48
CA LEU A 25 -1.86 2.20 10.36
C LEU A 25 -1.49 0.80 10.87
N VAL A 26 -2.47 -0.06 11.18
CA VAL A 26 -2.20 -1.36 11.82
C VAL A 26 -2.00 -2.50 10.83
N THR A 27 -2.52 -2.39 9.60
CA THR A 27 -2.31 -3.42 8.58
C THR A 27 -0.82 -3.52 8.23
N PRO A 28 -0.21 -4.72 8.27
CA PRO A 28 1.17 -4.91 7.87
C PRO A 28 1.42 -4.43 6.43
N LEU A 29 2.67 -4.11 6.11
CA LEU A 29 3.04 -3.66 4.76
C LEU A 29 2.73 -4.75 3.74
N PHE A 30 2.19 -4.35 2.59
CA PHE A 30 1.82 -5.22 1.46
C PHE A 30 0.74 -6.27 1.76
N GLU A 31 0.11 -6.23 2.95
CA GLU A 31 -0.99 -7.12 3.32
C GLU A 31 -2.39 -6.48 3.13
N ALA A 32 -2.44 -5.19 2.78
CA ALA A 32 -3.69 -4.60 2.31
C ALA A 32 -4.01 -5.12 0.90
N SER A 33 -5.29 -5.25 0.58
CA SER A 33 -5.76 -5.75 -0.72
C SER A 33 -5.01 -5.07 -1.87
N ASP A 34 -4.41 -5.88 -2.75
CA ASP A 34 -3.71 -5.49 -3.99
C ASP A 34 -2.58 -4.45 -3.84
N GLU A 35 -2.30 -3.95 -2.64
CA GLU A 35 -1.21 -3.00 -2.36
C GLU A 35 0.13 -3.54 -2.87
N LEU A 36 0.32 -4.85 -2.78
CA LEU A 36 1.49 -5.55 -3.26
C LEU A 36 1.78 -5.29 -4.74
N TRP A 37 0.76 -4.98 -5.54
CA TRP A 37 0.84 -4.73 -6.97
C TRP A 37 0.65 -3.25 -7.32
N HIS A 38 -0.17 -2.52 -6.57
CA HIS A 38 -0.41 -1.09 -6.79
C HIS A 38 0.78 -0.22 -6.37
N TYR A 39 1.39 -0.48 -5.21
CA TYR A 39 2.50 0.33 -4.74
C TYR A 39 3.71 0.32 -5.70
N PRO A 40 4.12 -0.81 -6.30
CA PRO A 40 5.19 -0.82 -7.30
C PRO A 40 4.98 0.12 -8.50
N VAL A 41 3.73 0.47 -8.86
CA VAL A 41 3.46 1.47 -9.90
C VAL A 41 3.89 2.87 -9.43
N VAL A 42 3.51 3.27 -8.21
CA VAL A 42 3.93 4.53 -7.60
C VAL A 42 5.45 4.59 -7.46
N TRP A 43 6.04 3.51 -6.98
CA TRP A 43 7.49 3.37 -6.84
C TRP A 43 8.20 3.50 -8.20
N HIS A 44 7.72 2.85 -9.26
CA HIS A 44 8.31 2.97 -10.59
C HIS A 44 8.28 4.41 -11.10
N ILE A 45 7.14 5.11 -10.97
CA ILE A 45 7.03 6.52 -11.34
C ILE A 45 8.05 7.37 -10.56
N SER A 46 8.26 7.10 -9.27
CA SER A 46 9.24 7.83 -8.45
C SER A 46 10.69 7.62 -8.89
N GLN A 47 11.01 6.46 -9.45
CA GLN A 47 12.37 6.12 -9.91
C GLN A 47 12.65 6.57 -11.33
N THR A 48 11.64 6.58 -12.20
CA THR A 48 11.83 6.75 -13.66
C THR A 48 11.14 7.98 -14.24
N ASN A 49 10.18 8.57 -13.53
CA ASN A 49 9.23 9.57 -14.02
C ASN A 49 8.36 9.07 -15.21
N GLU A 50 8.28 7.77 -15.40
CA GLU A 50 7.53 7.13 -16.48
C GLU A 50 6.47 6.18 -15.91
N LEU A 51 5.42 5.93 -16.68
CA LEU A 51 4.44 4.89 -16.34
C LEU A 51 5.03 3.51 -16.66
N PRO A 52 4.76 2.49 -15.83
CA PRO A 52 5.16 1.14 -16.15
C PRO A 52 4.41 0.62 -17.37
N VAL A 53 5.10 -0.17 -18.19
CA VAL A 53 4.51 -0.80 -19.38
C VAL A 53 3.95 -2.17 -19.00
N LEU A 54 2.69 -2.41 -19.37
CA LEU A 54 2.08 -3.73 -19.24
C LEU A 54 2.73 -4.71 -20.23
N ASN A 55 3.45 -5.68 -19.70
CA ASN A 55 4.05 -6.77 -20.50
C ASN A 55 3.48 -8.11 -20.03
N PRO A 56 2.64 -8.78 -20.83
CA PRO A 56 2.02 -10.05 -20.44
C PRO A 56 3.00 -11.23 -20.30
N ILE A 57 4.19 -11.13 -20.93
CA ILE A 57 5.22 -12.19 -20.84
C ILE A 57 6.11 -11.98 -19.63
N ASN A 58 6.41 -10.73 -19.29
CA ASN A 58 7.20 -10.36 -18.10
C ASN A 58 6.52 -9.16 -17.42
N PRO A 59 5.50 -9.41 -16.59
CA PRO A 59 4.59 -8.38 -16.09
C PRO A 59 5.23 -7.39 -15.12
N GLY A 60 6.45 -7.62 -14.67
CA GLY A 60 7.08 -6.77 -13.66
C GLY A 60 6.42 -6.88 -12.27
N PRO A 61 6.88 -6.08 -11.28
CA PRO A 61 6.35 -6.14 -9.92
C PRO A 61 4.92 -5.60 -9.75
N TRP A 62 4.39 -4.91 -10.75
CA TRP A 62 3.04 -4.32 -10.78
C TRP A 62 2.00 -5.24 -11.44
N ARG A 63 2.40 -6.32 -12.11
CA ARG A 63 1.50 -7.25 -12.83
C ARG A 63 0.52 -6.49 -13.75
N GLN A 64 -0.80 -6.78 -13.66
CA GLN A 64 -1.85 -6.12 -14.44
C GLN A 64 -2.11 -4.66 -14.05
N GLU A 65 -1.62 -4.20 -12.90
CA GLU A 65 -1.88 -2.85 -12.40
C GLU A 65 -1.22 -1.76 -13.26
N ALA A 66 -0.24 -2.10 -14.10
CA ALA A 66 0.26 -1.21 -15.14
C ALA A 66 -0.80 -0.75 -16.15
N GLY A 67 -1.91 -1.49 -16.28
CA GLY A 67 -3.03 -1.15 -17.17
C GLY A 67 -4.13 -0.30 -16.51
N GLN A 68 -4.01 0.03 -15.23
CA GLN A 68 -4.99 0.84 -14.51
C GLN A 68 -4.88 2.33 -14.86
N PRO A 69 -5.98 3.11 -14.70
CA PRO A 69 -5.95 4.56 -14.91
C PRO A 69 -4.86 5.24 -14.08
N PRO A 70 -3.97 6.04 -14.69
CA PRO A 70 -2.74 6.48 -14.03
C PRO A 70 -2.92 7.62 -13.03
N LEU A 71 -4.07 8.31 -13.01
CA LEU A 71 -4.29 9.50 -12.19
C LEU A 71 -4.04 9.25 -10.70
N TYR A 72 -4.54 8.13 -10.18
CA TYR A 72 -4.33 7.74 -8.78
C TYR A 72 -2.84 7.64 -8.46
N TYR A 73 -2.07 6.95 -9.28
CA TYR A 73 -0.64 6.72 -9.05
C TYR A 73 0.17 8.02 -9.12
N TYR A 74 -0.17 8.94 -10.04
CA TYR A 74 0.46 10.26 -10.09
C TYR A 74 0.15 11.11 -8.85
N ILE A 75 -1.09 11.09 -8.36
CA ILE A 75 -1.45 11.78 -7.12
C ILE A 75 -0.63 11.21 -5.95
N MET A 76 -0.56 9.88 -5.81
CA MET A 76 0.21 9.24 -4.74
C MET A 76 1.72 9.55 -4.87
N TYR A 77 2.25 9.57 -6.09
CA TYR A 77 3.63 9.98 -6.36
C TYR A 77 3.89 11.43 -5.92
N LEU A 78 3.00 12.37 -6.18
CA LEU A 78 3.17 13.77 -5.75
C LEU A 78 3.33 13.88 -4.23
N PHE A 79 2.66 13.05 -3.46
CA PHE A 79 2.73 13.06 -1.99
C PHE A 79 3.87 12.23 -1.42
N THR A 80 4.43 11.27 -2.16
CA THR A 80 5.40 10.30 -1.63
C THR A 80 6.71 10.24 -2.40
N GLY A 81 6.81 10.83 -3.59
CA GLY A 81 7.97 10.74 -4.47
C GLY A 81 9.27 11.37 -3.92
N TRP A 82 9.17 12.17 -2.87
CA TRP A 82 10.31 12.76 -2.16
C TRP A 82 10.94 11.83 -1.11
N ILE A 83 10.27 10.68 -0.82
CA ILE A 83 10.73 9.71 0.17
C ILE A 83 11.73 8.76 -0.50
N ASP A 84 12.88 8.54 0.13
CA ASP A 84 13.78 7.47 -0.30
C ASP A 84 13.16 6.10 0.01
N THR A 85 12.85 5.37 -1.04
CA THR A 85 12.22 4.05 -0.99
C THR A 85 13.13 2.96 -1.58
N SER A 86 14.45 3.12 -1.45
CA SER A 86 15.46 2.14 -1.88
C SER A 86 15.32 0.78 -1.18
N ASP A 87 14.65 0.77 -0.01
CA ASP A 87 14.34 -0.41 0.79
C ASP A 87 13.16 -1.26 0.26
N MET A 88 12.44 -0.80 -0.78
CA MET A 88 11.22 -1.43 -1.28
C MET A 88 11.42 -2.92 -1.61
N HIS A 89 12.48 -3.26 -2.33
CA HIS A 89 12.73 -4.64 -2.72
C HIS A 89 12.99 -5.58 -1.54
N SER A 90 13.65 -5.08 -0.51
CA SER A 90 13.94 -5.85 0.71
C SER A 90 12.70 -6.08 1.57
N LEU A 91 11.75 -5.14 1.54
CA LEU A 91 10.48 -5.25 2.27
C LEU A 91 9.42 -6.05 1.52
N ARG A 92 9.50 -6.07 0.18
CA ARG A 92 8.56 -6.76 -0.70
C ARG A 92 9.06 -8.15 -1.11
N MET A 93 9.49 -8.95 -0.16
CA MET A 93 9.85 -10.36 -0.41
C MET A 93 8.57 -11.20 -0.50
N LEU A 94 8.23 -11.63 -1.71
CA LEU A 94 7.03 -12.43 -1.93
C LEU A 94 7.12 -13.77 -1.19
N ASN A 95 6.02 -14.15 -0.53
CA ASN A 95 5.91 -15.49 0.05
C ASN A 95 5.67 -16.51 -1.07
N PRO A 96 6.60 -17.45 -1.31
CA PRO A 96 6.46 -18.43 -2.38
C PRO A 96 5.34 -19.45 -2.13
N HIS A 97 4.80 -19.48 -0.92
CA HIS A 97 3.73 -20.39 -0.53
C HIS A 97 2.33 -19.75 -0.66
N VAL A 98 2.25 -18.50 -1.10
CA VAL A 98 0.97 -17.78 -1.27
C VAL A 98 0.84 -17.28 -2.69
N ASP A 99 -0.13 -17.83 -3.41
CA ASP A 99 -0.61 -17.35 -4.71
C ASP A 99 -1.99 -17.96 -4.97
N ASN A 100 -2.66 -17.56 -6.05
CA ASN A 100 -3.95 -18.10 -6.44
C ASN A 100 -3.89 -19.63 -6.58
N GLY A 101 -4.68 -20.32 -5.77
CA GLY A 101 -4.77 -21.78 -5.78
C GLY A 101 -3.70 -22.52 -4.96
N ILE A 102 -2.80 -21.83 -4.29
CA ILE A 102 -1.85 -22.48 -3.36
C ILE A 102 -2.49 -22.54 -1.97
N VAL A 103 -2.49 -23.74 -1.39
CA VAL A 103 -2.94 -23.96 -0.01
C VAL A 103 -1.72 -24.29 0.84
N THR A 104 -1.46 -23.50 1.87
CA THR A 104 -0.38 -23.75 2.83
C THR A 104 -0.89 -24.62 3.97
N LEU A 105 -0.10 -25.64 4.34
CA LEU A 105 -0.44 -26.57 5.44
C LEU A 105 -0.39 -25.89 6.81
N ASP A 106 0.43 -24.86 6.96
CA ASP A 106 0.62 -24.12 8.20
C ASP A 106 -0.37 -22.95 8.38
N GLY A 107 -1.22 -22.71 7.39
CA GLY A 107 -2.19 -21.61 7.40
C GLY A 107 -1.57 -20.23 7.26
N ASN A 108 -0.27 -20.10 6.94
CA ASN A 108 0.35 -18.82 6.67
C ASN A 108 -0.10 -18.28 5.31
N ILE A 109 -0.93 -17.23 5.33
CA ILE A 109 -1.50 -16.57 4.16
C ILE A 109 -0.91 -15.17 3.92
N ASN A 110 0.16 -14.79 4.63
CA ASN A 110 0.81 -13.51 4.41
C ASN A 110 1.38 -13.43 2.98
N MET A 111 1.13 -12.30 2.31
CA MET A 111 1.57 -12.08 0.93
C MET A 111 3.09 -11.89 0.83
N VAL A 112 3.71 -11.41 1.90
CA VAL A 112 5.16 -11.19 1.97
C VAL A 112 5.77 -11.91 3.17
N ILE A 113 7.06 -12.26 3.04
CA ILE A 113 7.86 -12.75 4.14
C ILE A 113 8.44 -11.54 4.87
N PRO A 114 8.08 -11.29 6.13
CA PRO A 114 8.66 -10.18 6.87
C PRO A 114 10.18 -10.41 7.02
N PRO A 115 11.01 -9.38 6.82
CA PRO A 115 12.45 -9.49 7.00
C PRO A 115 12.76 -9.89 8.45
N SER A 116 13.50 -10.99 8.61
CA SER A 116 13.68 -11.71 9.87
C SER A 116 14.48 -10.96 10.95
N GLN A 117 15.06 -9.78 10.64
CA GLN A 117 15.96 -9.09 11.57
C GLN A 117 15.97 -7.57 11.49
N HIS A 118 15.16 -6.95 10.67
CA HIS A 118 15.14 -5.49 10.63
C HIS A 118 13.90 -4.96 11.34
N HIS A 119 14.13 -4.28 12.44
CA HIS A 119 13.16 -3.32 12.97
C HIS A 119 12.98 -2.23 11.91
N VAL A 120 12.13 -2.48 10.92
CA VAL A 120 11.75 -1.46 9.95
C VAL A 120 11.13 -0.33 10.74
N PHE A 121 11.82 0.80 10.76
CA PHE A 121 11.23 1.98 11.38
C PHE A 121 10.02 2.37 10.56
N VAL A 122 8.84 2.13 11.13
CA VAL A 122 7.54 2.23 10.46
C VAL A 122 7.20 3.62 9.90
N TRP A 123 8.05 4.63 10.14
CA TRP A 123 7.89 6.01 9.69
C TRP A 123 9.05 6.48 8.81
N SER A 124 9.71 5.58 8.10
CA SER A 124 10.74 5.91 7.11
C SER A 124 10.62 5.03 5.87
N GLY A 125 11.27 5.41 4.79
CA GLY A 125 11.37 4.64 3.56
C GLY A 125 10.03 4.23 2.98
N THR A 126 9.98 3.04 2.41
CA THR A 126 8.77 2.44 1.82
C THR A 126 7.61 2.35 2.81
N ALA A 127 7.89 2.07 4.09
CA ALA A 127 6.87 1.99 5.12
C ALA A 127 6.13 3.32 5.32
N LEU A 128 6.86 4.43 5.34
CA LEU A 128 6.26 5.77 5.42
C LEU A 128 5.43 6.08 4.16
N ALA A 129 5.99 5.82 2.97
CA ALA A 129 5.29 6.08 1.71
C ALA A 129 3.95 5.35 1.64
N ILE A 130 3.95 4.05 1.96
CA ILE A 130 2.73 3.23 1.98
C ILE A 130 1.70 3.76 2.97
N LYS A 131 2.11 4.15 4.18
CA LYS A 131 1.17 4.70 5.18
C LYS A 131 0.56 6.03 4.75
N ILE A 132 1.33 6.90 4.12
CA ILE A 132 0.80 8.15 3.55
C ILE A 132 -0.24 7.83 2.48
N ILE A 133 0.06 6.92 1.55
CA ILE A 133 -0.87 6.49 0.49
C ILE A 133 -2.17 5.95 1.09
N ARG A 134 -2.08 5.06 2.09
CA ARG A 134 -3.25 4.49 2.76
C ARG A 134 -4.11 5.57 3.42
N ILE A 135 -3.48 6.52 4.13
CA ILE A 135 -4.19 7.62 4.79
C ILE A 135 -4.88 8.52 3.75
N LEU A 136 -4.20 8.86 2.65
CA LEU A 136 -4.79 9.64 1.56
C LEU A 136 -5.95 8.90 0.89
N SER A 137 -5.93 7.58 0.85
CA SER A 137 -7.02 6.76 0.29
C SER A 137 -8.24 6.68 1.21
N VAL A 138 -8.12 7.07 2.49
CA VAL A 138 -9.26 7.18 3.44
C VAL A 138 -9.94 8.55 3.36
N LEU A 139 -9.26 9.57 2.81
CA LEU A 139 -9.79 10.94 2.66
C LEU A 139 -10.71 11.08 1.45
#